data_b710adae8090a5663c14b4c3231c423f
#
_entry.id   b710adae8090a5663c14b4c3231c423f
#
_cell.length_a   1.000
_cell.length_b   1.000
_cell.length_c   1.000
_cell.angle_alpha   90.00
_cell.angle_beta   90.00
_cell.angle_gamma   90.00
#
_symmetry.space_group_name_H-M   'P 1'
#
loop_
_entity.id
_entity.type
_entity.pdbx_description
1 polymer ?
#
loop_
_entity_poly.entity_id
_entity_poly.type
_entity_poly.pdbx_seq_one_letter_code
_entity_poly.pdbx_strand_id
1 'polypeptide(L)'
;EFVSFLGQLLPEAPLLPILPHWLRTLQQPLVSQLLADVDRYREQIQNAIDHQVQLGIPAPVPAPRGMPLFGIDEEGQRRRPEELDLSVADVLALDPQRISPDALMRTIVQDQLLDPAAVILGPTELCYAIETREVRRCRGYSMPAWLPRPRLRPISSTILDRLEAQGVNLQEVHPAADAVELIPSPLAARKAQEISEQGTTLIDEIEKVGSSPDATPALRRRCARLVKKWRQQLVQLESSIEGGLE
;
A
#
# COMPACT_ATOMS: atom_id res chain seq x y z
N GLU A 1 2.60 24.41 1.21
CA GLU A 1 3.56 24.09 2.30
C GLU A 1 4.68 23.17 1.80
N PHE A 2 4.41 21.98 1.25
CA PHE A 2 5.45 21.04 0.80
C PHE A 2 6.36 21.60 -0.31
N VAL A 3 5.81 22.30 -1.29
CA VAL A 3 6.57 22.96 -2.38
C VAL A 3 7.46 24.06 -1.83
N SER A 4 6.97 24.85 -0.87
CA SER A 4 7.76 25.88 -0.19
C SER A 4 8.92 25.28 0.60
N PHE A 5 8.68 24.14 1.28
CA PHE A 5 9.71 23.38 1.97
C PHE A 5 10.79 22.86 1.00
N LEU A 6 10.39 22.28 -0.14
CA LEU A 6 11.34 21.83 -1.16
C LEU A 6 12.18 22.98 -1.74
N GLY A 7 11.56 24.14 -1.97
CA GLY A 7 12.29 25.32 -2.42
C GLY A 7 13.32 25.86 -1.42
N GLN A 8 13.04 25.69 -0.11
CA GLN A 8 14.01 26.03 0.94
C GLN A 8 15.15 25.00 1.03
N LEU A 9 14.82 23.71 0.81
CA LEU A 9 15.81 22.62 0.89
C LEU A 9 16.74 22.59 -0.34
N LEU A 10 16.23 22.98 -1.50
CA LEU A 10 16.92 22.95 -2.79
C LEU A 10 16.83 24.31 -3.50
N PRO A 11 17.41 25.36 -2.94
CA PRO A 11 17.19 26.74 -3.42
C PRO A 11 17.71 26.99 -4.85
N GLU A 12 18.70 26.22 -5.29
CA GLU A 12 19.29 26.36 -6.63
C GLU A 12 18.72 25.40 -7.67
N ALA A 13 17.82 24.48 -7.26
CA ALA A 13 17.21 23.54 -8.19
C ALA A 13 16.09 24.22 -8.99
N PRO A 14 16.05 24.08 -10.32
CA PRO A 14 14.97 24.61 -11.16
C PRO A 14 13.70 23.78 -10.98
N LEU A 15 13.02 23.94 -9.84
CA LEU A 15 11.80 23.22 -9.50
C LEU A 15 10.57 23.90 -10.09
N LEU A 16 9.83 23.19 -10.92
CA LEU A 16 8.51 23.60 -11.38
C LEU A 16 7.44 22.71 -10.72
N PRO A 17 6.70 23.21 -9.72
CA PRO A 17 5.61 22.45 -9.12
C PRO A 17 4.43 22.39 -10.09
N ILE A 18 3.97 21.18 -10.39
CA ILE A 18 2.77 20.96 -11.21
C ILE A 18 1.71 20.29 -10.34
N LEU A 19 0.60 20.99 -10.11
CA LEU A 19 -0.51 20.46 -9.33
C LEU A 19 -1.43 19.63 -10.24
N PRO A 20 -1.89 18.45 -9.81
CA PRO A 20 -2.69 17.56 -10.64
C PRO A 20 -3.94 18.20 -11.25
N HIS A 21 -4.59 19.14 -10.55
CA HIS A 21 -5.79 19.80 -11.04
C HIS A 21 -5.50 20.73 -12.24
N TRP A 22 -4.27 21.22 -12.41
CA TRP A 22 -3.89 22.01 -13.58
C TRP A 22 -3.88 21.19 -14.87
N LEU A 23 -3.61 19.89 -14.74
CA LEU A 23 -3.54 18.99 -15.89
C LEU A 23 -4.91 18.43 -16.28
N ARG A 24 -5.93 18.54 -15.43
CA ARG A 24 -7.23 17.87 -15.65
C ARG A 24 -7.92 18.23 -16.96
N THR A 25 -7.92 19.49 -17.35
CA THR A 25 -8.47 19.93 -18.64
C THR A 25 -7.64 19.40 -19.80
N LEU A 26 -6.31 19.44 -19.67
CA LEU A 26 -5.39 19.00 -20.72
C LEU A 26 -5.39 17.48 -20.90
N GLN A 27 -5.71 16.71 -19.87
CA GLN A 27 -5.75 15.25 -19.92
C GLN A 27 -6.97 14.69 -20.62
N GLN A 28 -8.05 15.46 -20.75
CA GLN A 28 -9.34 14.95 -21.24
C GLN A 28 -9.27 14.21 -22.60
N PRO A 29 -8.55 14.70 -23.62
CA PRO A 29 -8.45 13.98 -24.90
C PRO A 29 -7.77 12.61 -24.74
N LEU A 30 -6.72 12.52 -23.93
CA LEU A 30 -6.02 11.26 -23.68
C LEU A 30 -6.86 10.28 -22.85
N VAL A 31 -7.57 10.77 -21.85
CA VAL A 31 -8.50 9.98 -21.06
C VAL A 31 -9.62 9.44 -21.95
N SER A 32 -10.21 10.28 -22.79
CA SER A 32 -11.25 9.87 -23.74
C SER A 32 -10.74 8.79 -24.70
N GLN A 33 -9.53 8.94 -25.22
CA GLN A 33 -8.92 7.95 -26.11
C GLN A 33 -8.65 6.61 -25.40
N LEU A 34 -8.25 6.63 -24.13
CA LEU A 34 -8.02 5.42 -23.34
C LEU A 34 -9.34 4.71 -22.99
N LEU A 35 -10.39 5.48 -22.69
CA LEU A 35 -11.71 4.96 -22.34
C LEU A 35 -12.50 4.46 -23.56
N ALA A 36 -12.25 4.98 -24.77
CA ALA A 36 -12.92 4.53 -25.99
C ALA A 36 -12.73 3.02 -26.24
N ASP A 37 -11.66 2.43 -25.71
CA ASP A 37 -11.35 1.00 -25.79
C ASP A 37 -10.89 0.49 -24.43
N VAL A 38 -11.73 0.66 -23.42
CA VAL A 38 -11.39 0.37 -22.00
C VAL A 38 -11.15 -1.12 -21.75
N ASP A 39 -11.83 -1.99 -22.50
CA ASP A 39 -11.66 -3.44 -22.34
C ASP A 39 -10.29 -3.87 -22.85
N ARG A 40 -9.85 -3.35 -23.99
CA ARG A 40 -8.49 -3.57 -24.49
C ARG A 40 -7.43 -2.98 -23.57
N TYR A 41 -7.69 -1.81 -22.99
CA TYR A 41 -6.81 -1.23 -21.98
C TYR A 41 -6.63 -2.19 -20.79
N ARG A 42 -7.74 -2.74 -20.27
CA ARG A 42 -7.72 -3.70 -19.15
C ARG A 42 -6.96 -4.97 -19.49
N GLU A 43 -7.22 -5.53 -20.68
CA GLU A 43 -6.52 -6.73 -21.17
C GLU A 43 -5.00 -6.49 -21.25
N GLN A 44 -4.58 -5.36 -21.78
CA GLN A 44 -3.16 -5.00 -21.87
C GLN A 44 -2.51 -4.86 -20.51
N ILE A 45 -3.18 -4.26 -19.52
CA ILE A 45 -2.71 -4.18 -18.14
C ILE A 45 -2.62 -5.58 -17.53
N GLN A 46 -3.66 -6.41 -17.68
CA GLN A 46 -3.66 -7.77 -17.13
C GLN A 46 -2.51 -8.61 -17.71
N ASN A 47 -2.31 -8.57 -19.03
CA ASN A 47 -1.21 -9.27 -19.68
C ASN A 47 0.18 -8.81 -19.17
N ALA A 48 0.33 -7.50 -18.91
CA ALA A 48 1.56 -6.97 -18.34
C ALA A 48 1.78 -7.45 -16.90
N ILE A 49 0.72 -7.48 -16.08
CA ILE A 49 0.74 -8.02 -14.71
C ILE A 49 1.13 -9.50 -14.71
N ASP A 50 0.47 -10.31 -15.54
CA ASP A 50 0.74 -11.75 -15.61
C ASP A 50 2.19 -12.02 -16.00
N HIS A 51 2.70 -11.28 -16.98
CA HIS A 51 4.12 -11.38 -17.37
C HIS A 51 5.07 -10.94 -16.25
N GLN A 52 4.74 -9.86 -15.54
CA GLN A 52 5.54 -9.35 -14.42
C GLN A 52 5.60 -10.38 -13.28
N VAL A 53 4.46 -10.99 -12.93
CA VAL A 53 4.38 -12.04 -11.90
C VAL A 53 5.19 -13.28 -12.31
N GLN A 54 5.12 -13.69 -13.59
CA GLN A 54 5.95 -14.80 -14.12
C GLN A 54 7.45 -14.54 -13.97
N LEU A 55 7.88 -13.29 -14.02
CA LEU A 55 9.28 -12.88 -13.80
C LEU A 55 9.63 -12.73 -12.31
N GLY A 56 8.72 -13.00 -11.39
CA GLY A 56 8.92 -12.81 -9.95
C GLY A 56 8.94 -11.35 -9.51
N ILE A 57 8.44 -10.43 -10.34
CA ILE A 57 8.35 -9.01 -10.01
C ILE A 57 6.99 -8.73 -9.38
N PRO A 58 6.91 -8.04 -8.22
CA PRO A 58 5.63 -7.70 -7.60
C PRO A 58 4.73 -6.85 -8.49
N ALA A 59 3.44 -7.17 -8.54
CA ALA A 59 2.41 -6.38 -9.20
C ALA A 59 1.46 -5.78 -8.13
N PRO A 60 1.80 -4.62 -7.56
CA PRO A 60 1.10 -4.07 -6.40
C PRO A 60 -0.28 -3.49 -6.73
N VAL A 61 -0.55 -3.20 -8.00
CA VAL A 61 -1.84 -2.66 -8.43
C VAL A 61 -2.54 -3.70 -9.31
N PRO A 62 -3.71 -4.20 -8.90
CA PRO A 62 -4.47 -5.14 -9.73
C PRO A 62 -4.99 -4.43 -10.99
N ALA A 63 -5.20 -5.17 -12.06
CA ALA A 63 -5.88 -4.66 -13.24
C ALA A 63 -7.25 -4.08 -12.87
N PRO A 64 -7.63 -2.93 -13.43
CA PRO A 64 -8.90 -2.28 -13.11
C PRO A 64 -10.08 -3.18 -13.53
N ARG A 65 -10.99 -3.44 -12.60
CA ARG A 65 -12.23 -4.20 -12.88
C ARG A 65 -13.28 -3.32 -13.55
N GLY A 66 -13.29 -2.04 -13.22
CA GLY A 66 -14.18 -1.01 -13.74
C GLY A 66 -13.44 0.02 -14.61
N MET A 67 -13.92 1.25 -14.65
CA MET A 67 -13.24 2.33 -15.33
C MET A 67 -11.95 2.71 -14.58
N PRO A 68 -10.80 2.90 -15.25
CA PRO A 68 -9.51 3.19 -14.64
C PRO A 68 -9.39 4.66 -14.18
N LEU A 69 -10.43 5.18 -13.56
CA LEU A 69 -10.51 6.56 -13.08
C LEU A 69 -11.49 6.71 -11.91
N PHE A 70 -11.56 7.92 -11.39
CA PHE A 70 -12.50 8.34 -10.35
C PHE A 70 -13.24 9.59 -10.82
N GLY A 71 -14.53 9.67 -10.51
CA GLY A 71 -15.26 10.92 -10.44
C GLY A 71 -14.93 11.65 -9.14
N ILE A 72 -15.00 12.97 -9.16
CA ILE A 72 -14.90 13.79 -7.95
C ILE A 72 -16.28 14.31 -7.65
N ASP A 73 -16.83 13.95 -6.48
CA ASP A 73 -18.14 14.40 -6.04
C ASP A 73 -18.15 15.89 -5.63
N GLU A 74 -19.29 16.38 -5.16
CA GLU A 74 -19.46 17.79 -4.77
C GLU A 74 -18.66 18.12 -3.50
N GLU A 75 -18.40 17.13 -2.67
CA GLU A 75 -17.57 17.24 -1.45
C GLU A 75 -16.07 17.13 -1.75
N GLY A 76 -15.67 16.96 -3.04
CA GLY A 76 -14.28 16.81 -3.45
C GLY A 76 -13.70 15.41 -3.21
N GLN A 77 -14.52 14.43 -2.86
CA GLN A 77 -14.10 13.05 -2.63
C GLN A 77 -14.01 12.27 -3.95
N ARG A 78 -13.07 11.34 -4.01
CA ARG A 78 -12.89 10.46 -5.17
C ARG A 78 -13.82 9.25 -5.03
N ARG A 79 -14.71 9.05 -6.01
CA ARG A 79 -15.63 7.93 -6.11
C ARG A 79 -15.38 7.16 -7.40
N ARG A 80 -15.54 5.85 -7.38
CA ARG A 80 -15.55 5.07 -8.61
C ARG A 80 -16.81 5.41 -9.41
N PRO A 81 -16.73 5.52 -10.78
CA PRO A 81 -17.90 5.79 -11.59
C PRO A 81 -19.03 4.78 -11.39
N GLU A 82 -18.68 3.53 -11.14
CA GLU A 82 -19.62 2.44 -10.86
C GLU A 82 -20.41 2.67 -9.55
N GLU A 83 -19.82 3.34 -8.58
CA GLU A 83 -20.51 3.73 -7.33
C GLU A 83 -21.49 4.87 -7.52
N LEU A 84 -21.34 5.62 -8.62
CA LEU A 84 -22.17 6.74 -9.02
C LEU A 84 -23.15 6.37 -10.14
N ASP A 85 -23.20 5.10 -10.53
CA ASP A 85 -23.98 4.57 -11.65
C ASP A 85 -23.74 5.32 -12.99
N LEU A 86 -22.47 5.72 -13.22
CA LEU A 86 -22.05 6.46 -14.40
C LEU A 86 -21.51 5.53 -15.48
N SER A 87 -22.02 5.67 -16.70
CA SER A 87 -21.45 5.07 -17.91
C SER A 87 -20.17 5.81 -18.35
N VAL A 88 -19.43 5.22 -19.30
CA VAL A 88 -18.28 5.90 -19.95
C VAL A 88 -18.70 7.22 -20.58
N ALA A 89 -19.87 7.26 -21.23
CA ALA A 89 -20.38 8.48 -21.87
C ALA A 89 -20.69 9.56 -20.83
N ASP A 90 -21.29 9.19 -19.70
CA ASP A 90 -21.58 10.12 -18.60
C ASP A 90 -20.29 10.71 -18.03
N VAL A 91 -19.29 9.86 -17.79
CA VAL A 91 -17.99 10.32 -17.29
C VAL A 91 -17.31 11.28 -18.26
N LEU A 92 -17.35 11.01 -19.56
CA LEU A 92 -16.76 11.88 -20.59
C LEU A 92 -17.52 13.21 -20.73
N ALA A 93 -18.78 13.25 -20.32
CA ALA A 93 -19.61 14.46 -20.29
C ALA A 93 -19.38 15.31 -19.01
N LEU A 94 -18.72 14.78 -17.99
CA LEU A 94 -18.41 15.53 -16.79
C LEU A 94 -17.43 16.69 -17.09
N ASP A 95 -17.47 17.71 -16.24
CA ASP A 95 -16.40 18.71 -16.19
C ASP A 95 -15.05 17.99 -16.01
N PRO A 96 -14.05 18.26 -16.86
CA PRO A 96 -12.71 17.70 -16.73
C PRO A 96 -12.11 17.84 -15.34
N GLN A 97 -12.45 18.88 -14.59
CA GLN A 97 -12.01 19.08 -13.23
C GLN A 97 -12.54 18.02 -12.25
N ARG A 98 -13.61 17.35 -12.63
CA ARG A 98 -14.22 16.26 -11.85
C ARG A 98 -13.72 14.86 -12.24
N ILE A 99 -12.78 14.75 -13.16
CA ILE A 99 -12.22 13.47 -13.62
C ILE A 99 -10.80 13.32 -13.08
N SER A 100 -10.53 12.18 -12.44
CA SER A 100 -9.21 11.87 -11.89
C SER A 100 -8.79 10.44 -12.27
N PRO A 101 -7.81 10.27 -13.17
CA PRO A 101 -7.27 8.96 -13.51
C PRO A 101 -6.81 8.18 -12.27
N ASP A 102 -6.91 6.85 -12.31
CA ASP A 102 -6.34 5.98 -11.28
C ASP A 102 -4.79 5.94 -11.37
N ALA A 103 -4.14 5.14 -10.54
CA ALA A 103 -2.69 5.11 -10.48
C ALA A 103 -2.05 4.71 -11.82
N LEU A 104 -2.64 3.73 -12.52
CA LEU A 104 -2.10 3.21 -13.79
C LEU A 104 -2.32 4.21 -14.93
N MET A 105 -3.57 4.63 -15.14
CA MET A 105 -3.90 5.58 -16.20
C MET A 105 -3.20 6.93 -15.99
N ARG A 106 -3.06 7.39 -14.74
CA ARG A 106 -2.41 8.65 -14.42
C ARG A 106 -0.95 8.67 -14.88
N THR A 107 -0.19 7.59 -14.72
CA THR A 107 1.21 7.56 -15.17
C THR A 107 1.30 7.72 -16.68
N ILE A 108 0.42 7.06 -17.45
CA ILE A 108 0.38 7.18 -18.89
C ILE A 108 0.05 8.63 -19.30
N VAL A 109 -1.05 9.15 -18.77
CA VAL A 109 -1.54 10.50 -19.11
C VAL A 109 -0.52 11.57 -18.75
N GLN A 110 0.06 11.49 -17.57
CA GLN A 110 1.05 12.44 -17.08
C GLN A 110 2.30 12.47 -17.97
N ASP A 111 2.82 11.30 -18.34
CA ASP A 111 4.01 11.23 -19.19
C ASP A 111 3.73 11.72 -20.62
N GLN A 112 2.52 11.45 -21.16
CA GLN A 112 2.15 11.96 -22.49
C GLN A 112 1.93 13.48 -22.50
N LEU A 113 1.49 14.08 -21.40
CA LEU A 113 1.30 15.53 -21.30
C LEU A 113 2.57 16.30 -21.06
N LEU A 114 3.49 15.74 -20.26
CA LEU A 114 4.69 16.42 -19.83
C LEU A 114 5.92 16.04 -20.66
N ASP A 115 5.84 14.96 -21.42
CA ASP A 115 6.92 14.38 -22.25
C ASP A 115 8.29 14.39 -21.54
N PRO A 116 8.39 13.80 -20.32
CA PRO A 116 9.62 13.85 -19.56
C PRO A 116 10.70 12.95 -20.19
N ALA A 117 11.95 13.43 -20.21
CA ALA A 117 13.09 12.59 -20.60
C ALA A 117 13.32 11.41 -19.62
N ALA A 118 13.08 11.67 -18.32
CA ALA A 118 13.19 10.68 -17.26
C ALA A 118 12.19 10.94 -16.13
N VAL A 119 11.77 9.86 -15.45
CA VAL A 119 10.88 9.92 -14.28
C VAL A 119 11.53 9.17 -13.13
N ILE A 120 11.62 9.81 -11.97
CA ILE A 120 12.16 9.20 -10.75
C ILE A 120 11.00 8.57 -9.98
N LEU A 121 11.05 7.25 -9.81
CA LEU A 121 9.96 6.44 -9.26
C LEU A 121 10.39 5.72 -7.98
N GLY A 122 9.50 5.67 -7.01
CA GLY A 122 9.63 4.73 -5.89
C GLY A 122 9.43 3.29 -6.36
N PRO A 123 9.76 2.26 -5.55
CA PRO A 123 9.69 0.87 -5.98
C PRO A 123 8.29 0.43 -6.42
N THR A 124 7.27 0.77 -5.64
CA THR A 124 5.87 0.50 -5.99
C THR A 124 5.46 1.24 -7.27
N GLU A 125 5.92 2.51 -7.42
CA GLU A 125 5.68 3.31 -8.61
C GLU A 125 6.34 2.71 -9.84
N LEU A 126 7.54 2.18 -9.71
CA LEU A 126 8.24 1.49 -10.79
C LEU A 126 7.49 0.22 -11.22
N CYS A 127 6.98 -0.55 -10.26
CA CYS A 127 6.20 -1.75 -10.57
C CYS A 127 4.97 -1.41 -11.41
N TYR A 128 4.14 -0.45 -11.00
CA TYR A 128 2.96 -0.13 -11.79
C TYR A 128 3.26 0.69 -13.07
N ALA A 129 4.42 1.34 -13.17
CA ALA A 129 4.86 1.87 -14.46
C ALA A 129 5.15 0.75 -15.46
N ILE A 130 5.76 -0.36 -15.01
CA ILE A 130 5.97 -1.57 -15.82
C ILE A 130 4.63 -2.16 -16.27
N GLU A 131 3.62 -2.22 -15.41
CA GLU A 131 2.26 -2.69 -15.74
C GLU A 131 1.62 -1.89 -16.89
N THR A 132 1.98 -0.62 -17.05
CA THR A 132 1.47 0.23 -18.16
C THR A 132 2.24 0.10 -19.48
N ARG A 133 3.36 -0.63 -19.49
CA ARG A 133 4.28 -0.70 -20.64
C ARG A 133 3.59 -1.19 -21.93
N GLU A 134 2.74 -2.21 -21.81
CA GLU A 134 2.09 -2.79 -22.98
C GLU A 134 1.06 -1.82 -23.59
N VAL A 135 0.30 -1.10 -22.77
CA VAL A 135 -0.62 -0.04 -23.19
C VAL A 135 0.16 1.01 -24.00
N ARG A 136 1.29 1.48 -23.47
CA ARG A 136 2.14 2.50 -24.13
C ARG A 136 2.66 2.01 -25.47
N ARG A 137 3.21 0.79 -25.49
CA ARG A 137 3.74 0.18 -26.71
C ARG A 137 2.70 0.04 -27.81
N CYS A 138 1.50 -0.45 -27.47
CA CYS A 138 0.43 -0.67 -28.45
C CYS A 138 -0.18 0.64 -28.99
N ARG A 139 -0.09 1.71 -28.23
CA ARG A 139 -0.60 3.03 -28.64
C ARG A 139 0.48 3.96 -29.20
N GLY A 140 1.72 3.51 -29.29
CA GLY A 140 2.84 4.34 -29.76
C GLY A 140 3.15 5.51 -28.85
N TYR A 141 2.85 5.40 -27.55
CA TYR A 141 3.15 6.45 -26.57
C TYR A 141 4.63 6.46 -26.21
N SER A 142 5.18 7.65 -25.95
CA SER A 142 6.55 7.80 -25.48
C SER A 142 6.71 7.14 -24.10
N MET A 143 7.88 6.55 -23.87
CA MET A 143 8.26 5.99 -22.58
C MET A 143 9.51 6.73 -22.10
N PRO A 144 9.42 7.47 -20.98
CA PRO A 144 10.57 8.10 -20.36
C PRO A 144 11.52 7.04 -19.78
N ALA A 145 12.76 7.43 -19.52
CA ALA A 145 13.66 6.60 -18.73
C ALA A 145 13.12 6.53 -17.28
N TRP A 146 12.83 5.33 -16.79
CA TRP A 146 12.40 5.12 -15.41
C TRP A 146 13.61 4.91 -14.51
N LEU A 147 13.82 5.84 -13.60
CA LEU A 147 14.93 5.82 -12.66
C LEU A 147 14.42 5.52 -11.24
N PRO A 148 15.02 4.55 -10.54
CA PRO A 148 14.64 4.29 -9.17
C PRO A 148 15.01 5.48 -8.28
N ARG A 149 14.07 5.91 -7.42
CA ARG A 149 14.30 6.94 -6.43
C ARG A 149 15.29 6.44 -5.38
N PRO A 150 16.37 7.18 -5.09
CA PRO A 150 17.28 6.85 -4.01
C PRO A 150 16.53 6.71 -2.68
N ARG A 151 16.85 5.67 -1.92
CA ARG A 151 16.30 5.44 -0.60
C ARG A 151 17.34 5.86 0.43
N LEU A 152 17.04 6.91 1.15
CA LEU A 152 17.86 7.37 2.27
C LEU A 152 17.09 7.14 3.56
N ARG A 153 17.69 6.44 4.50
CA ARG A 153 17.17 6.24 5.86
C ARG A 153 18.16 6.84 6.83
N PRO A 154 17.96 8.07 7.29
CA PRO A 154 18.77 8.62 8.35
C PRO A 154 18.51 7.84 9.64
N ILE A 155 19.55 7.23 10.20
CA ILE A 155 19.50 6.49 11.45
C ILE A 155 20.46 7.18 12.40
N SER A 156 20.01 7.49 13.63
CA SER A 156 20.89 8.09 14.63
C SER A 156 21.97 7.08 15.05
N SER A 157 23.17 7.60 15.40
CA SER A 157 24.27 6.74 15.89
C SER A 157 23.83 5.89 17.07
N THR A 158 23.06 6.43 18.00
CA THR A 158 22.53 5.69 19.15
C THR A 158 21.69 4.46 18.76
N ILE A 159 20.93 4.56 17.65
CA ILE A 159 20.16 3.42 17.14
C ILE A 159 21.09 2.43 16.46
N LEU A 160 22.08 2.91 15.69
CA LEU A 160 23.09 2.06 15.06
C LEU A 160 23.85 1.23 16.11
N ASP A 161 24.35 1.87 17.16
CA ASP A 161 25.07 1.20 18.24
C ASP A 161 24.21 0.09 18.89
N ARG A 162 22.91 0.34 19.07
CA ARG A 162 21.98 -0.66 19.62
C ARG A 162 21.73 -1.83 18.69
N LEU A 163 21.61 -1.58 17.38
CA LEU A 163 21.42 -2.62 16.39
C LEU A 163 22.68 -3.49 16.26
N GLU A 164 23.86 -2.87 16.22
CA GLU A 164 25.13 -3.57 16.21
C GLU A 164 25.33 -4.43 17.48
N ALA A 165 25.00 -3.89 18.67
CA ALA A 165 25.03 -4.64 19.92
C ALA A 165 24.09 -5.86 19.94
N GLN A 166 23.05 -5.86 19.10
CA GLN A 166 22.12 -6.97 18.91
C GLN A 166 22.49 -7.88 17.73
N GLY A 167 23.62 -7.62 17.06
CA GLY A 167 24.08 -8.41 15.93
C GLY A 167 23.27 -8.18 14.64
N VAL A 168 22.50 -7.08 14.57
CA VAL A 168 21.68 -6.76 13.37
C VAL A 168 22.54 -6.07 12.33
N ASN A 169 22.76 -6.74 11.19
CA ASN A 169 23.44 -6.16 10.05
C ASN A 169 22.43 -5.40 9.17
N LEU A 170 22.49 -4.07 9.17
CA LEU A 170 21.58 -3.23 8.38
C LEU A 170 21.67 -3.43 6.87
N GLN A 171 22.78 -3.95 6.35
CA GLN A 171 22.95 -4.25 4.93
C GLN A 171 22.14 -5.49 4.50
N GLU A 172 21.82 -6.37 5.45
CA GLU A 172 21.04 -7.59 5.24
C GLU A 172 19.55 -7.36 5.47
N VAL A 173 19.18 -6.26 6.11
CA VAL A 173 17.77 -5.89 6.32
C VAL A 173 17.19 -5.35 5.02
N HIS A 174 16.58 -6.23 4.24
CA HIS A 174 15.82 -5.83 3.06
C HIS A 174 14.61 -4.98 3.48
N PRO A 175 14.33 -3.87 2.75
CA PRO A 175 13.20 -2.99 3.05
C PRO A 175 11.84 -3.53 2.55
N ALA A 176 11.67 -4.85 2.44
CA ALA A 176 10.37 -5.44 2.20
C ALA A 176 9.46 -5.18 3.42
N ALA A 177 8.17 -4.97 3.18
CA ALA A 177 7.20 -4.76 4.26
C ALA A 177 7.20 -5.92 5.28
N ASP A 178 7.62 -7.09 4.82
CA ASP A 178 7.76 -8.33 5.58
C ASP A 178 9.00 -8.33 6.52
N ALA A 179 9.93 -7.41 6.35
CA ALA A 179 11.12 -7.33 7.20
C ALA A 179 10.83 -6.88 8.65
N VAL A 180 9.64 -6.35 8.92
CA VAL A 180 9.18 -6.09 10.29
C VAL A 180 8.82 -7.40 11.01
N GLU A 181 8.45 -8.45 10.25
CA GLU A 181 8.20 -9.80 10.79
C GLU A 181 9.49 -10.62 10.97
N LEU A 182 10.58 -10.26 10.29
CA LEU A 182 11.81 -11.05 10.22
C LEU A 182 12.86 -10.80 11.29
N ILE A 183 12.67 -9.81 12.16
CA ILE A 183 13.53 -9.65 13.33
C ILE A 183 12.62 -9.75 14.55
N PRO A 184 12.47 -10.95 15.14
CA PRO A 184 11.93 -11.02 16.49
C PRO A 184 12.88 -10.20 17.34
N SER A 185 12.48 -8.97 17.69
CA SER A 185 13.23 -8.25 18.71
C SER A 185 13.30 -9.20 19.91
N PRO A 186 14.50 -9.56 20.41
CA PRO A 186 14.60 -10.40 21.62
C PRO A 186 13.76 -9.83 22.76
N LEU A 187 13.54 -8.51 22.74
CA LEU A 187 12.66 -7.80 23.64
C LEU A 187 11.18 -8.05 23.34
N ALA A 188 10.79 -8.13 22.07
CA ALA A 188 9.41 -8.42 21.67
C ALA A 188 9.06 -9.88 21.96
N ALA A 189 9.94 -10.83 21.63
CA ALA A 189 9.77 -12.24 21.94
C ALA A 189 9.69 -12.46 23.47
N ARG A 190 10.56 -11.83 24.25
CA ARG A 190 10.53 -11.89 25.71
C ARG A 190 9.25 -11.28 26.29
N LYS A 191 8.81 -10.12 25.80
CA LYS A 191 7.54 -9.51 26.23
C LYS A 191 6.33 -10.34 25.83
N ALA A 192 6.34 -10.95 24.66
CA ALA A 192 5.27 -11.81 24.20
C ALA A 192 5.20 -13.08 25.08
N GLN A 193 6.33 -13.63 25.47
CA GLN A 193 6.39 -14.74 26.42
C GLN A 193 5.88 -14.34 27.81
N GLU A 194 6.29 -13.18 28.33
CA GLU A 194 5.78 -12.62 29.60
C GLU A 194 4.25 -12.43 29.54
N ILE A 195 3.69 -11.95 28.41
CA ILE A 195 2.26 -11.78 28.22
C ILE A 195 1.55 -13.14 28.17
N SER A 196 2.12 -14.15 27.51
CA SER A 196 1.58 -15.50 27.45
C SER A 196 1.52 -16.14 28.84
N GLU A 197 2.60 -16.04 29.61
CA GLU A 197 2.68 -16.54 31.01
C GLU A 197 1.65 -15.85 31.92
N GLN A 198 1.55 -14.52 31.84
CA GLN A 198 0.56 -13.74 32.59
C GLN A 198 -0.87 -14.08 32.16
N GLY A 199 -1.10 -14.26 30.86
CA GLY A 199 -2.38 -14.66 30.30
C GLY A 199 -2.82 -16.03 30.77
N THR A 200 -1.90 -16.99 30.84
CA THR A 200 -2.16 -18.35 31.38
C THR A 200 -2.53 -18.27 32.86
N THR A 201 -1.76 -17.52 33.65
CA THR A 201 -2.06 -17.33 35.07
C THR A 201 -3.45 -16.73 35.30
N LEU A 202 -3.82 -15.73 34.50
CA LEU A 202 -5.13 -15.10 34.60
C LEU A 202 -6.28 -16.05 34.20
N ILE A 203 -6.05 -16.90 33.19
CA ILE A 203 -7.01 -17.93 32.79
C ILE A 203 -7.26 -18.90 33.95
N ASP A 204 -6.21 -19.35 34.61
CA ASP A 204 -6.31 -20.26 35.77
C ASP A 204 -7.07 -19.61 36.94
N GLU A 205 -6.86 -18.34 37.17
CA GLU A 205 -7.62 -17.58 38.18
C GLU A 205 -9.11 -17.49 37.84
N ILE A 206 -9.44 -17.18 36.58
CA ILE A 206 -10.83 -17.14 36.11
C ILE A 206 -11.50 -18.53 36.22
N GLU A 207 -10.78 -19.61 35.93
CA GLU A 207 -11.25 -20.97 36.11
C GLU A 207 -11.53 -21.30 37.57
N LYS A 208 -10.62 -20.90 38.48
CA LYS A 208 -10.85 -21.05 39.95
C LYS A 208 -12.10 -20.34 40.41
N VAL A 209 -12.30 -19.08 39.96
CA VAL A 209 -13.51 -18.32 40.28
C VAL A 209 -14.77 -19.01 39.73
N GLY A 210 -14.72 -19.51 38.50
CA GLY A 210 -15.85 -20.23 37.89
C GLY A 210 -16.13 -21.60 38.55
N SER A 211 -15.13 -22.22 39.13
CA SER A 211 -15.23 -23.52 39.79
C SER A 211 -15.54 -23.43 41.29
N SER A 212 -15.59 -22.21 41.85
CA SER A 212 -15.92 -22.01 43.27
C SER A 212 -17.28 -22.62 43.61
N PRO A 213 -17.41 -23.25 44.78
CA PRO A 213 -18.73 -23.75 45.28
C PRO A 213 -19.81 -22.66 45.30
N ASP A 214 -19.42 -21.45 45.59
CA ASP A 214 -20.32 -20.30 45.72
C ASP A 214 -20.65 -19.62 44.38
N ALA A 215 -20.06 -20.07 43.26
CA ALA A 215 -20.28 -19.50 41.96
C ALA A 215 -21.68 -19.80 41.43
N THR A 216 -22.41 -18.75 41.07
CA THR A 216 -23.76 -18.91 40.48
C THR A 216 -23.65 -19.55 39.09
N PRO A 217 -24.70 -20.24 38.59
CA PRO A 217 -24.70 -20.83 37.24
C PRO A 217 -24.43 -19.81 36.15
N ALA A 218 -24.82 -18.54 36.34
CA ALA A 218 -24.55 -17.45 35.39
C ALA A 218 -23.05 -17.09 35.37
N LEU A 219 -22.44 -16.99 36.55
CA LEU A 219 -21.00 -16.71 36.68
C LEU A 219 -20.15 -17.84 36.09
N ARG A 220 -20.47 -19.10 36.36
CA ARG A 220 -19.80 -20.28 35.76
C ARG A 220 -19.80 -20.22 34.23
N ARG A 221 -20.96 -19.95 33.62
CA ARG A 221 -21.08 -19.84 32.16
C ARG A 221 -20.26 -18.66 31.61
N ARG A 222 -20.20 -17.55 32.35
CA ARG A 222 -19.42 -16.36 31.93
C ARG A 222 -17.92 -16.64 31.99
N CYS A 223 -17.42 -17.24 33.07
CA CYS A 223 -16.02 -17.64 33.22
C CYS A 223 -15.62 -18.64 32.13
N ALA A 224 -16.40 -19.68 31.88
CA ALA A 224 -16.11 -20.65 30.83
C ALA A 224 -16.00 -20.03 29.42
N ARG A 225 -16.87 -19.05 29.10
CA ARG A 225 -16.78 -18.32 27.83
C ARG A 225 -15.53 -17.45 27.73
N LEU A 226 -15.15 -16.77 28.80
CA LEU A 226 -13.94 -15.96 28.85
C LEU A 226 -12.69 -16.80 28.69
N VAL A 227 -12.58 -17.89 29.43
CA VAL A 227 -11.48 -18.86 29.35
C VAL A 227 -11.33 -19.37 27.92
N LYS A 228 -12.42 -19.84 27.29
CA LYS A 228 -12.37 -20.31 25.91
C LYS A 228 -11.86 -19.27 24.94
N LYS A 229 -12.36 -18.02 25.04
CA LYS A 229 -11.94 -16.90 24.18
C LYS A 229 -10.46 -16.57 24.37
N TRP A 230 -10.01 -16.48 25.61
CA TRP A 230 -8.64 -16.08 25.92
C TRP A 230 -7.62 -17.16 25.57
N ARG A 231 -7.93 -18.45 25.78
CA ARG A 231 -7.08 -19.55 25.28
C ARG A 231 -6.88 -19.51 23.77
N GLN A 232 -7.93 -19.23 23.01
CA GLN A 232 -7.81 -19.08 21.55
C GLN A 232 -6.90 -17.89 21.16
N GLN A 233 -6.99 -16.76 21.88
CA GLN A 233 -6.15 -15.61 21.61
C GLN A 233 -4.68 -15.85 21.99
N LEU A 234 -4.40 -16.57 23.08
CA LEU A 234 -3.02 -16.93 23.46
C LEU A 234 -2.40 -17.89 22.43
N VAL A 235 -3.10 -18.89 21.97
CA VAL A 235 -2.62 -19.80 20.92
C VAL A 235 -2.31 -19.02 19.62
N GLN A 236 -3.13 -18.05 19.24
CA GLN A 236 -2.86 -17.19 18.09
C GLN A 236 -1.61 -16.32 18.31
N LEU A 237 -1.41 -15.82 19.52
CA LEU A 237 -0.21 -15.03 19.86
C LEU A 237 1.04 -15.91 19.79
N GLU A 238 0.99 -17.10 20.37
CA GLU A 238 2.11 -18.07 20.38
C GLU A 238 2.47 -18.50 18.94
N SER A 239 1.49 -18.83 18.12
CA SER A 239 1.72 -19.19 16.71
C SER A 239 2.31 -18.03 15.89
N SER A 240 1.93 -16.79 16.21
CA SER A 240 2.51 -15.59 15.56
C SER A 240 3.95 -15.34 15.99
N ILE A 241 4.33 -15.74 17.21
CA ILE A 241 5.71 -15.66 17.71
C ILE A 241 6.57 -16.76 17.07
N GLU A 242 6.05 -17.98 16.98
CA GLU A 242 6.75 -19.12 16.38
C GLU A 242 6.92 -18.95 14.87
N GLY A 243 5.90 -18.48 14.15
CA GLY A 243 5.98 -18.20 12.71
C GLY A 243 6.88 -17.01 12.35
N GLY A 244 7.25 -16.17 13.30
CA GLY A 244 8.27 -15.12 13.15
C GLY A 244 9.69 -15.58 13.47
N LEU A 245 9.88 -16.87 13.85
CA LEU A 245 11.18 -17.48 14.17
C LEU A 245 11.66 -18.47 13.08
N GLU A 246 10.83 -18.79 12.09
CA GLU A 246 11.17 -19.53 10.87
C GLU A 246 11.46 -18.59 9.70
#